data_99866a0adc14c660249359e3c920683e
#
_entry.id   99866a0adc14c660249359e3c920683e
#
_cell.length_a   1.000
_cell.length_b   1.000
_cell.length_c   1.000
_cell.angle_alpha   90.00
_cell.angle_beta   90.00
_cell.angle_gamma   90.00
#
_symmetry.space_group_name_H-M   'P 1'
#
loop_
_entity.id
_entity.type
_entity.pdbx_description
1 polymer ?
#
loop_
_entity_poly.entity_id
_entity_poly.type
_entity_poly.pdbx_seq_one_letter_code
_entity_poly.pdbx_strand_id
1 'polypeptide(L)'
;GNNVNMYLLSFTTSEFVKKIPYDPIFYFYGEEISLVLRAFTRGFGIFHIPEAPLFHLYTDVTDIKRKLHWDTSEDEGRDIKWHQREEISIERLRKVINNEINDEFGLGDTRSLQDYENLCGVDLKNMKVLDKQKAYTSEFISKLSWQDSSF
;
A
#
# COMPACT_ATOMS: atom_id res chain seq x y z
N GLY A 1 8.40 16.94 14.94
CA GLY A 1 8.08 15.58 14.53
C GLY A 1 7.95 15.56 13.02
N ASN A 2 8.88 14.93 12.31
CA ASN A 2 8.83 14.80 10.86
C ASN A 2 7.79 13.72 10.55
N ASN A 3 6.61 14.13 10.10
CA ASN A 3 5.68 13.23 9.44
C ASN A 3 6.28 12.89 8.07
N VAL A 4 6.96 11.77 7.99
CA VAL A 4 7.32 11.17 6.71
C VAL A 4 6.05 10.55 6.16
N ASN A 5 5.30 11.31 5.39
CA ASN A 5 4.21 10.76 4.60
C ASN A 5 4.86 9.94 3.47
N MET A 6 4.72 8.64 3.56
CA MET A 6 5.27 7.71 2.58
C MET A 6 4.35 7.72 1.36
N TYR A 7 4.82 8.32 0.27
CA TYR A 7 4.17 8.21 -1.03
C TYR A 7 4.81 7.07 -1.79
N LEU A 8 4.00 6.13 -2.23
CA LEU A 8 4.47 5.04 -3.05
C LEU A 8 4.56 5.49 -4.51
N LEU A 9 5.73 5.94 -4.93
CA LEU A 9 6.07 5.92 -6.34
C LEU A 9 6.58 4.52 -6.68
N SER A 10 5.79 3.77 -7.43
CA SER A 10 6.16 2.41 -7.80
C SER A 10 6.72 2.38 -9.23
N PHE A 11 7.98 1.96 -9.37
CA PHE A 11 8.53 1.53 -10.65
C PHE A 11 8.38 0.02 -10.75
N THR A 12 7.78 -0.46 -11.82
CA THR A 12 7.50 -1.87 -11.97
C THR A 12 7.51 -2.31 -13.42
N THR A 13 7.52 -3.63 -13.64
CA THR A 13 7.43 -4.22 -14.97
C THR A 13 5.99 -4.28 -15.47
N SER A 14 5.80 -4.40 -16.78
CA SER A 14 4.48 -4.60 -17.36
C SER A 14 3.81 -5.91 -16.89
N GLU A 15 4.62 -6.91 -16.55
CA GLU A 15 4.14 -8.17 -15.98
C GLU A 15 3.50 -7.97 -14.60
N PHE A 16 4.12 -7.15 -13.75
CA PHE A 16 3.53 -6.78 -12.46
C PHE A 16 2.14 -6.18 -12.64
N VAL A 17 2.00 -5.18 -13.51
CA VAL A 17 0.70 -4.50 -13.74
C VAL A 17 -0.38 -5.48 -14.20
N LYS A 18 -0.01 -6.48 -15.02
CA LYS A 18 -0.96 -7.51 -15.48
C LYS A 18 -1.36 -8.50 -14.39
N LYS A 19 -0.41 -8.88 -13.52
CA LYS A 19 -0.64 -9.88 -12.47
C LYS A 19 -1.21 -9.28 -11.18
N ILE A 20 -0.97 -7.99 -10.94
CA ILE A 20 -1.42 -7.27 -9.75
C ILE A 20 -2.23 -6.04 -10.21
N PRO A 21 -3.42 -6.25 -10.78
CA PRO A 21 -4.26 -5.14 -11.23
C PRO A 21 -4.66 -4.27 -10.04
N TYR A 22 -4.80 -2.98 -10.29
CA TYR A 22 -5.28 -2.05 -9.27
C TYR A 22 -6.74 -2.38 -8.93
N ASP A 23 -7.04 -2.51 -7.64
CA ASP A 23 -8.40 -2.81 -7.19
C ASP A 23 -9.25 -1.53 -7.17
N PRO A 24 -10.26 -1.38 -8.04
CA PRO A 24 -11.04 -0.15 -8.20
C PRO A 24 -11.95 0.17 -7.02
N ILE A 25 -12.10 -0.75 -6.05
CA ILE A 25 -12.89 -0.51 -4.84
C ILE A 25 -12.18 0.44 -3.90
N PHE A 26 -10.84 0.45 -3.93
CA PHE A 26 -10.07 1.36 -3.07
C PHE A 26 -10.22 2.81 -3.50
N TYR A 27 -10.40 3.65 -2.50
CA TYR A 27 -10.40 5.09 -2.62
C TYR A 27 -9.44 5.68 -1.59
N PHE A 28 -8.27 6.08 -2.02
CA PHE A 28 -7.20 6.72 -1.25
C PHE A 28 -6.61 5.87 -0.12
N TYR A 29 -7.42 5.38 0.84
CA TYR A 29 -6.92 4.63 1.98
C TYR A 29 -6.80 3.13 1.70
N GLY A 30 -5.67 2.52 2.10
CA GLY A 30 -5.47 1.07 2.08
C GLY A 30 -5.06 0.48 0.73
N GLU A 31 -5.10 1.25 -0.35
CA GLU A 31 -4.75 0.81 -1.69
C GLU A 31 -3.30 0.34 -1.78
N GLU A 32 -2.36 1.15 -1.24
CA GLU A 32 -0.93 0.85 -1.25
C GLU A 32 -0.63 -0.41 -0.43
N ILE A 33 -1.25 -0.54 0.73
CA ILE A 33 -1.11 -1.73 1.59
C ILE A 33 -1.63 -2.97 0.85
N SER A 34 -2.82 -2.89 0.26
CA SER A 34 -3.40 -3.98 -0.52
C SER A 34 -2.49 -4.39 -1.67
N LEU A 35 -1.97 -3.42 -2.43
CA LEU A 35 -1.08 -3.67 -3.56
C LEU A 35 0.20 -4.40 -3.10
N VAL A 36 0.81 -3.95 -2.01
CA VAL A 36 2.02 -4.54 -1.44
C VAL A 36 1.77 -5.98 -0.96
N LEU A 37 0.69 -6.22 -0.22
CA LEU A 37 0.35 -7.56 0.28
C LEU A 37 0.08 -8.55 -0.85
N ARG A 38 -0.65 -8.12 -1.86
CA ARG A 38 -0.97 -8.92 -3.05
C ARG A 38 0.28 -9.22 -3.88
N ALA A 39 1.16 -8.25 -4.05
CA ALA A 39 2.43 -8.43 -4.73
C ALA A 39 3.34 -9.39 -3.97
N PHE A 40 3.52 -9.19 -2.67
CA PHE A 40 4.36 -10.04 -1.84
C PHE A 40 3.89 -11.50 -1.85
N THR A 41 2.61 -11.73 -1.64
CA THR A 41 2.04 -13.08 -1.58
C THR A 41 2.04 -13.79 -2.93
N ARG A 42 2.16 -13.06 -4.05
CA ARG A 42 2.35 -13.60 -5.40
C ARG A 42 3.83 -13.71 -5.82
N GLY A 43 4.77 -13.57 -4.88
CA GLY A 43 6.18 -13.81 -5.11
C GLY A 43 6.98 -12.61 -5.61
N PHE A 44 6.38 -11.42 -5.78
CA PHE A 44 7.12 -10.22 -6.17
C PHE A 44 7.99 -9.71 -5.02
N GLY A 45 9.19 -9.22 -5.37
CA GLY A 45 10.05 -8.47 -4.47
C GLY A 45 9.59 -7.03 -4.38
N ILE A 46 9.60 -6.46 -3.17
CA ILE A 46 9.25 -5.07 -2.92
C ILE A 46 10.46 -4.39 -2.32
N PHE A 47 10.89 -3.30 -2.93
CA PHE A 47 12.11 -2.60 -2.57
C PHE A 47 11.81 -1.13 -2.30
N HIS A 48 12.40 -0.58 -1.26
CA HIS A 48 12.41 0.85 -1.01
C HIS A 48 13.69 1.47 -1.57
N ILE A 49 13.55 2.57 -2.28
CA ILE A 49 14.69 3.36 -2.74
C ILE A 49 15.12 4.24 -1.57
N PRO A 50 16.39 4.17 -1.11
CA PRO A 50 16.87 4.93 0.05
C PRO A 50 16.91 6.44 -0.21
N GLU A 51 17.05 6.85 -1.47
CA GLU A 51 17.02 8.24 -1.88
C GLU A 51 15.76 8.52 -2.68
N ALA A 52 14.92 9.42 -2.18
CA ALA A 52 13.68 9.78 -2.87
C ALA A 52 14.01 10.58 -4.16
N PRO A 53 13.72 10.07 -5.36
CA PRO A 53 14.03 10.76 -6.60
C PRO A 53 13.01 11.85 -6.94
N LEU A 54 11.98 12.00 -6.14
CA LEU A 54 10.88 12.91 -6.38
C LEU A 54 10.55 13.73 -5.14
N PHE A 55 10.16 14.98 -5.38
CA PHE A 55 9.63 15.88 -4.38
C PHE A 55 8.15 16.12 -4.66
N HIS A 56 7.33 16.04 -3.63
CA HIS A 56 5.91 16.35 -3.72
C HIS A 56 5.61 17.66 -3.01
N LEU A 57 4.98 18.58 -3.71
CA LEU A 57 4.53 19.84 -3.12
C LEU A 57 3.22 19.62 -2.34
N TYR A 58 3.33 19.62 -1.01
CA TYR A 58 2.18 19.36 -0.13
C TYR A 58 1.44 20.59 0.31
N THR A 59 2.15 21.69 0.48
CA THR A 59 1.61 22.90 1.08
C THR A 59 1.51 24.01 0.07
N ASP A 60 0.57 24.89 0.32
CA ASP A 60 0.42 26.14 -0.37
C ASP A 60 1.64 27.03 -0.08
N VAL A 61 2.69 26.86 -0.88
CA VAL A 61 3.82 27.79 -0.91
C VAL A 61 3.43 29.06 -1.68
N THR A 62 2.26 29.02 -2.31
CA THR A 62 1.66 30.12 -3.08
C THR A 62 0.21 30.31 -2.64
N ASP A 63 -0.37 31.49 -2.86
CA ASP A 63 -1.78 31.83 -2.57
C ASP A 63 -2.81 30.99 -3.34
N ILE A 64 -2.36 29.98 -4.09
CA ILE A 64 -3.22 29.06 -4.81
C ILE A 64 -3.65 27.95 -3.87
N LYS A 65 -4.86 28.05 -3.33
CA LYS A 65 -5.49 26.97 -2.57
C LYS A 65 -5.69 25.76 -3.47
N ARG A 66 -4.98 24.69 -3.18
CA ARG A 66 -5.19 23.39 -3.82
C ARG A 66 -6.54 22.81 -3.36
N LYS A 67 -7.42 22.52 -4.29
CA LYS A 67 -8.65 21.79 -4.00
C LYS A 67 -8.35 20.32 -3.73
N LEU A 68 -8.85 19.82 -2.63
CA LEU A 68 -8.67 18.42 -2.23
C LEU A 68 -10.00 17.67 -2.37
N HIS A 69 -9.95 16.39 -2.69
CA HIS A 69 -11.15 15.58 -2.93
C HIS A 69 -12.06 15.44 -1.71
N TRP A 70 -11.57 15.75 -0.51
CA TRP A 70 -12.34 15.80 0.74
C TRP A 70 -12.84 17.21 1.11
N ASP A 71 -12.50 18.24 0.32
CA ASP A 71 -13.05 19.57 0.55
C ASP A 71 -14.54 19.56 0.29
N THR A 72 -15.31 20.24 1.13
CA THR A 72 -16.77 20.26 1.05
C THR A 72 -17.26 20.64 -0.34
N SER A 73 -16.66 21.67 -0.98
CA SER A 73 -17.03 22.12 -2.32
C SER A 73 -16.83 21.07 -3.41
N GLU A 74 -15.86 20.16 -3.23
CA GLU A 74 -15.55 19.09 -4.19
C GLU A 74 -16.38 17.82 -3.94
N ASP A 75 -16.81 17.62 -2.70
CA ASP A 75 -17.54 16.42 -2.28
C ASP A 75 -19.07 16.61 -2.29
N GLU A 76 -19.55 17.86 -2.24
CA GLU A 76 -20.99 18.17 -2.10
C GLU A 76 -21.84 17.56 -3.22
N GLY A 77 -21.37 17.60 -4.47
CA GLY A 77 -22.06 17.07 -5.63
C GLY A 77 -21.97 15.55 -5.84
N ARG A 78 -21.30 14.81 -4.96
CA ARG A 78 -21.12 13.35 -5.11
C ARG A 78 -22.21 12.57 -4.42
N ASP A 79 -22.69 11.50 -5.05
CA ASP A 79 -23.67 10.57 -4.48
C ASP A 79 -23.11 9.84 -3.27
N ILE A 80 -21.84 9.37 -3.38
CA ILE A 80 -21.11 8.73 -2.28
C ILE A 80 -20.02 9.67 -1.81
N LYS A 81 -20.10 10.10 -0.57
CA LYS A 81 -19.16 11.05 0.03
C LYS A 81 -17.79 10.41 0.26
N TRP A 82 -16.74 11.24 0.32
CA TRP A 82 -15.36 10.76 0.47
C TRP A 82 -15.17 9.85 1.68
N HIS A 83 -15.77 10.18 2.83
CA HIS A 83 -15.67 9.36 4.05
C HIS A 83 -16.36 7.99 3.91
N GLN A 84 -17.48 7.92 3.19
CA GLN A 84 -18.16 6.65 2.89
C GLN A 84 -17.29 5.76 1.98
N ARG A 85 -16.60 6.37 1.01
CA ARG A 85 -15.63 5.66 0.16
C ARG A 85 -14.44 5.16 0.96
N GLU A 86 -13.97 5.93 1.93
CA GLU A 86 -12.90 5.52 2.83
C GLU A 86 -13.32 4.34 3.70
N GLU A 87 -14.54 4.34 4.25
CA GLU A 87 -15.10 3.20 4.99
C GLU A 87 -15.16 1.93 4.12
N ILE A 88 -15.59 2.05 2.88
CA ILE A 88 -15.58 0.94 1.90
C ILE A 88 -14.16 0.42 1.68
N SER A 89 -13.18 1.31 1.53
CA SER A 89 -11.77 0.96 1.35
C SER A 89 -11.19 0.23 2.56
N ILE A 90 -11.49 0.71 3.77
CA ILE A 90 -11.06 0.08 5.01
C ILE A 90 -11.64 -1.34 5.12
N GLU A 91 -12.91 -1.50 4.82
CA GLU A 91 -13.55 -2.82 4.85
C GLU A 91 -12.97 -3.75 3.77
N ARG A 92 -12.68 -3.22 2.57
CA ARG A 92 -12.01 -3.99 1.52
C ARG A 92 -10.62 -4.45 1.95
N LEU A 93 -9.84 -3.59 2.60
CA LEU A 93 -8.52 -3.96 3.13
C LEU A 93 -8.62 -5.06 4.19
N ARG A 94 -9.60 -4.99 5.10
CA ARG A 94 -9.84 -6.05 6.08
C ARG A 94 -10.11 -7.39 5.42
N LYS A 95 -10.92 -7.41 4.36
CA LYS A 95 -11.19 -8.63 3.59
C LYS A 95 -9.94 -9.18 2.92
N VAL A 96 -9.07 -8.32 2.38
CA VAL A 96 -7.77 -8.74 1.84
C VAL A 96 -6.92 -9.38 2.93
N ILE A 97 -6.76 -8.72 4.10
CA ILE A 97 -5.97 -9.21 5.23
C ILE A 97 -6.52 -10.54 5.77
N ASN A 98 -7.83 -10.70 5.80
CA ASN A 98 -8.48 -11.94 6.24
C ASN A 98 -8.48 -13.05 5.18
N ASN A 99 -7.94 -12.79 3.98
CA ASN A 99 -7.98 -13.71 2.84
C ASN A 99 -9.41 -14.12 2.41
N GLU A 100 -10.32 -13.16 2.42
CA GLU A 100 -11.73 -13.35 2.07
C GLU A 100 -12.02 -13.00 0.59
N ILE A 101 -11.01 -12.52 -0.15
CA ILE A 101 -11.11 -12.15 -1.56
C ILE A 101 -10.56 -13.29 -2.41
N ASN A 102 -11.41 -13.88 -3.25
CA ASN A 102 -11.09 -15.05 -4.05
C ASN A 102 -10.96 -14.77 -5.56
N ASP A 103 -10.94 -13.50 -5.94
CA ASP A 103 -10.75 -13.04 -7.31
C ASP A 103 -9.32 -12.53 -7.57
N GLU A 104 -9.10 -11.87 -8.68
CA GLU A 104 -7.82 -11.28 -9.08
C GLU A 104 -7.27 -10.24 -8.09
N PHE A 105 -8.12 -9.70 -7.21
CA PHE A 105 -7.76 -8.73 -6.18
C PHE A 105 -7.46 -9.38 -4.82
N GLY A 106 -7.50 -10.71 -4.70
CA GLY A 106 -7.13 -11.45 -3.50
C GLY A 106 -5.63 -11.60 -3.30
N LEU A 107 -5.24 -12.25 -2.22
CA LEU A 107 -3.85 -12.62 -1.95
C LEU A 107 -3.38 -13.73 -2.91
N GLY A 108 -2.07 -13.86 -3.07
CA GLY A 108 -1.45 -15.00 -3.73
C GLY A 108 -1.19 -16.16 -2.77
N ASP A 109 -0.59 -17.21 -3.29
CA ASP A 109 -0.26 -18.47 -2.59
C ASP A 109 1.24 -18.80 -2.57
N THR A 110 2.07 -17.95 -3.17
CA THR A 110 3.53 -18.17 -3.22
C THR A 110 4.21 -17.89 -1.88
N ARG A 111 3.69 -16.92 -1.12
CA ARG A 111 4.13 -16.58 0.24
C ARG A 111 2.91 -16.32 1.11
N SER A 112 3.02 -16.61 2.40
CA SER A 112 1.94 -16.33 3.34
C SER A 112 1.94 -14.88 3.81
N LEU A 113 0.78 -14.42 4.29
CA LEU A 113 0.67 -13.12 4.95
C LEU A 113 1.50 -13.09 6.24
N GLN A 114 1.60 -14.23 6.94
CA GLN A 114 2.44 -14.38 8.13
C GLN A 114 3.92 -14.15 7.82
N ASP A 115 4.39 -14.56 6.64
CA ASP A 115 5.77 -14.27 6.20
C ASP A 115 5.99 -12.76 6.07
N TYR A 116 5.00 -12.04 5.53
CA TYR A 116 5.06 -10.58 5.46
C TYR A 116 5.07 -9.93 6.85
N GLU A 117 4.20 -10.38 7.75
CA GLU A 117 4.12 -9.87 9.14
C GLU A 117 5.43 -10.09 9.89
N ASN A 118 5.99 -11.29 9.80
CA ASN A 118 7.28 -11.63 10.41
C ASN A 118 8.42 -10.80 9.84
N LEU A 119 8.34 -10.53 8.56
CA LEU A 119 9.27 -9.78 7.79
C LEU A 119 9.30 -8.32 8.23
N CYS A 120 8.16 -7.68 8.26
CA CYS A 120 7.99 -6.27 8.56
C CYS A 120 7.84 -5.99 10.06
N GLY A 121 7.72 -7.01 10.91
CA GLY A 121 7.50 -6.83 12.34
C GLY A 121 6.17 -6.17 12.66
N VAL A 122 5.12 -6.54 11.94
CA VAL A 122 3.77 -5.99 12.09
C VAL A 122 2.74 -7.08 12.35
N ASP A 123 1.62 -6.69 12.92
CA ASP A 123 0.40 -7.49 13.04
C ASP A 123 -0.70 -6.75 12.26
N LEU A 124 -1.01 -7.23 11.09
CA LEU A 124 -1.93 -6.55 10.18
C LEU A 124 -3.37 -6.61 10.67
N LYS A 125 -3.79 -7.74 11.27
CA LYS A 125 -5.15 -7.90 11.77
C LYS A 125 -5.47 -6.94 12.91
N ASN A 126 -4.51 -6.71 13.79
CA ASN A 126 -4.66 -5.82 14.93
C ASN A 126 -4.09 -4.42 14.67
N MET A 127 -3.58 -4.15 13.47
CA MET A 127 -3.00 -2.87 13.06
C MET A 127 -1.90 -2.41 14.02
N LYS A 128 -0.98 -3.31 14.39
CA LYS A 128 0.07 -3.04 15.37
C LYS A 128 1.46 -3.21 14.77
N VAL A 129 2.38 -2.36 15.19
CA VAL A 129 3.82 -2.55 14.98
C VAL A 129 4.36 -3.33 16.17
N LEU A 130 4.86 -4.55 15.91
CA LEU A 130 5.42 -5.45 16.93
C LEU A 130 6.93 -5.24 17.08
N ASP A 131 7.62 -4.95 15.98
CA ASP A 131 9.06 -4.71 15.95
C ASP A 131 9.34 -3.43 15.16
N LYS A 132 9.62 -2.35 15.89
CA LYS A 132 9.90 -1.04 15.28
C LYS A 132 11.15 -1.04 14.41
N GLN A 133 12.16 -1.82 14.76
CA GLN A 133 13.38 -1.88 13.99
C GLN A 133 13.10 -2.49 12.61
N LYS A 134 12.39 -3.61 12.54
CA LYS A 134 12.00 -4.21 11.28
C LYS A 134 11.08 -3.30 10.46
N ALA A 135 10.12 -2.64 11.11
CA ALA A 135 9.14 -1.82 10.43
C ALA A 135 9.69 -0.53 9.82
N TYR A 136 10.79 0.00 10.38
CA TYR A 136 11.33 1.30 9.99
C TYR A 136 12.73 1.26 9.36
N THR A 137 13.38 0.09 9.27
CA THR A 137 14.72 0.00 8.68
C THR A 137 14.70 -0.67 7.32
N SER A 138 15.47 -0.11 6.40
CA SER A 138 15.72 -0.69 5.08
C SER A 138 16.74 -1.84 5.08
N GLU A 139 17.39 -2.15 6.21
CA GLU A 139 18.35 -3.25 6.35
C GLU A 139 17.78 -4.63 5.98
N PHE A 140 16.49 -4.69 5.98
CA PHE A 140 15.72 -5.89 5.69
C PHE A 140 15.90 -6.40 4.25
N ILE A 141 16.03 -5.52 3.27
CA ILE A 141 16.16 -5.88 1.84
C ILE A 141 17.47 -6.63 1.56
N SER A 142 18.53 -6.35 2.30
CA SER A 142 19.84 -7.02 2.12
C SER A 142 19.86 -8.48 2.59
N LYS A 143 18.88 -8.91 3.37
CA LYS A 143 18.78 -10.27 3.94
C LYS A 143 17.80 -11.18 3.20
N LEU A 144 17.03 -10.67 2.25
CA LEU A 144 16.30 -11.52 1.31
C LEU A 144 17.32 -12.23 0.43
N SER A 145 17.60 -13.50 0.72
CA SER A 145 18.32 -14.33 -0.21
C SER A 145 17.51 -14.38 -1.51
N TRP A 146 18.11 -13.95 -2.59
CA TRP A 146 17.57 -14.03 -3.96
C TRP A 146 17.53 -15.47 -4.48
N GLN A 147 17.28 -16.45 -3.62
CA GLN A 147 17.08 -17.81 -4.03
C GLN A 147 15.71 -17.87 -4.69
N ASP A 148 15.75 -18.19 -5.97
CA ASP A 148 14.62 -18.55 -6.82
C ASP A 148 13.81 -17.42 -7.48
N SER A 149 14.48 -16.50 -8.12
CA SER A 149 13.92 -15.90 -9.31
C SER A 149 14.45 -16.60 -10.55
N SER A 150 13.96 -17.79 -10.84
CA SER A 150 13.97 -18.30 -12.20
C SER A 150 12.97 -17.48 -13.00
N PHE A 151 13.50 -16.46 -13.70
CA PHE A 151 12.79 -15.77 -14.77
C PHE A 151 12.70 -16.67 -16.00
#